data_fb70001da37127e769e8330421a5e4e1
#
_entry.id   fb70001da37127e769e8330421a5e4e1
#
_cell.length_a   1.000
_cell.length_b   1.000
_cell.length_c   1.000
_cell.angle_alpha   90.00
_cell.angle_beta   90.00
_cell.angle_gamma   90.00
#
_symmetry.space_group_name_H-M   'P 1'
#
loop_
_entity.id
_entity.type
_entity.pdbx_description
1 polymer ?
#
loop_
_entity_poly.entity_id
_entity_poly.type
_entity_poly.pdbx_seq_one_letter_code
_entity_poly.pdbx_strand_id
1 'polypeptide(L)'
;MLCLLPLLALPALALSIRQSSGAPTATVKNGTYTGLYQPTYDQDLFLGIPYAQPPVGDLRFRQPQPLNSTWSGSKAATAYYPECVGYGVCPP
;
A
#
# COMPACT_ATOMS: atom_id res chain seq x y z
N MET A 1 -20.28 25.81 53.83
CA MET A 1 -20.56 26.02 52.40
C MET A 1 -19.48 25.33 51.60
N LEU A 2 -19.75 24.12 51.14
CA LEU A 2 -18.86 23.40 50.24
C LEU A 2 -19.20 23.80 48.80
N CYS A 3 -18.29 24.51 48.13
CA CYS A 3 -18.35 24.70 46.69
C CYS A 3 -17.87 23.43 45.99
N LEU A 4 -18.79 22.65 45.50
CA LEU A 4 -18.49 21.57 44.55
C LEU A 4 -18.23 22.23 43.19
N LEU A 5 -16.97 22.33 42.80
CA LEU A 5 -16.62 22.60 41.42
C LEU A 5 -16.78 21.29 40.62
N PRO A 6 -17.59 21.28 39.56
CA PRO A 6 -17.58 20.16 38.65
C PRO A 6 -16.28 20.19 37.85
N LEU A 7 -15.46 19.16 38.04
CA LEU A 7 -14.28 18.93 37.25
C LEU A 7 -14.75 18.51 35.83
N LEU A 8 -14.75 19.46 34.91
CA LEU A 8 -15.00 19.20 33.51
C LEU A 8 -13.82 18.40 32.98
N ALA A 9 -13.98 17.10 32.92
CA ALA A 9 -13.08 16.20 32.18
C ALA A 9 -13.30 16.43 30.68
N LEU A 10 -12.43 17.22 30.07
CA LEU A 10 -12.34 17.26 28.60
C LEU A 10 -11.84 15.91 28.11
N PRO A 11 -12.55 15.26 27.19
CA PRO A 11 -12.00 14.10 26.51
C PRO A 11 -10.82 14.59 25.67
N ALA A 12 -9.63 14.16 26.04
CA ALA A 12 -8.46 14.30 25.17
C ALA A 12 -8.74 13.48 23.91
N LEU A 13 -9.06 14.14 22.79
CA LEU A 13 -8.99 13.52 21.50
C LEU A 13 -7.53 13.11 21.29
N ALA A 14 -7.26 11.83 21.50
CA ALA A 14 -5.99 11.23 21.11
C ALA A 14 -5.93 11.25 19.57
N LEU A 15 -5.31 12.30 19.04
CA LEU A 15 -4.89 12.30 17.64
C LEU A 15 -3.85 11.20 17.51
N SER A 16 -4.27 10.05 17.00
CA SER A 16 -3.36 8.97 16.62
C SER A 16 -2.55 9.49 15.44
N ILE A 17 -1.44 10.16 15.71
CA ILE A 17 -0.43 10.41 14.70
C ILE A 17 0.13 9.04 14.36
N ARG A 18 -0.22 8.54 13.18
CA ARG A 18 0.45 7.38 12.61
C ARG A 18 1.90 7.75 12.34
N GLN A 19 2.73 7.48 13.31
CA GLN A 19 4.16 7.55 13.15
C GLN A 19 4.58 6.28 12.42
N SER A 20 4.45 6.29 11.09
CA SER A 20 4.95 5.19 10.28
C SER A 20 6.46 5.31 10.14
N SER A 21 7.17 4.86 11.15
CA SER A 21 8.63 4.75 11.12
C SER A 21 9.10 3.43 10.51
N GLY A 22 8.29 2.84 9.65
CA GLY A 22 8.60 1.54 9.03
C GLY A 22 7.94 1.39 7.66
N ALA A 23 8.35 0.37 6.92
CA ALA A 23 7.75 0.05 5.64
C ALA A 23 6.25 -0.26 5.81
N PRO A 24 5.36 0.39 5.04
CA PRO A 24 3.94 0.12 5.14
C PRO A 24 3.62 -1.28 4.61
N THR A 25 2.61 -1.90 5.19
CA THR A 25 2.14 -3.21 4.76
C THR A 25 0.65 -3.17 4.44
N ALA A 26 0.25 -3.90 3.40
CA ALA A 26 -1.14 -4.05 3.02
C ALA A 26 -1.48 -5.52 2.83
N THR A 27 -2.50 -5.99 3.55
CA THR A 27 -2.98 -7.35 3.43
C THR A 27 -4.14 -7.39 2.43
N VAL A 28 -3.99 -8.20 1.42
CA VAL A 28 -4.99 -8.42 0.38
C VAL A 28 -5.40 -9.91 0.34
N LYS A 29 -6.39 -10.23 -0.46
CA LYS A 29 -6.91 -11.60 -0.59
C LYS A 29 -5.83 -12.64 -0.90
N ASN A 30 -4.82 -12.28 -1.67
CA ASN A 30 -3.76 -13.18 -2.13
C ASN A 30 -2.57 -13.27 -1.16
N GLY A 31 -2.41 -12.31 -0.27
CA GLY A 31 -1.29 -12.24 0.67
C GLY A 31 -1.02 -10.83 1.15
N THR A 32 0.18 -10.57 1.60
CA THR A 32 0.58 -9.27 2.12
C THR A 32 1.64 -8.64 1.21
N TYR A 33 1.54 -7.34 0.98
CA TYR A 33 2.55 -6.53 0.31
C TYR A 33 3.24 -5.59 1.29
N THR A 34 4.54 -5.43 1.12
CA THR A 34 5.34 -4.42 1.83
C THR A 34 5.66 -3.30 0.85
N GLY A 35 5.24 -2.10 1.17
CA GLY A 35 5.45 -0.91 0.37
C GLY A 35 6.68 -0.12 0.76
N LEU A 36 6.74 1.09 0.24
CA LEU A 36 7.80 2.05 0.48
C LEU A 36 7.21 3.32 1.12
N TYR A 37 7.80 3.78 2.21
CA TYR A 37 7.42 5.05 2.81
C TYR A 37 8.22 6.20 2.19
N GLN A 38 7.52 7.21 1.72
CA GLN A 38 8.12 8.42 1.15
C GLN A 38 8.03 9.58 2.16
N PRO A 39 9.13 9.90 2.86
CA PRO A 39 9.10 10.92 3.91
C PRO A 39 8.90 12.34 3.39
N THR A 40 9.31 12.64 2.15
CA THR A 40 9.17 13.97 1.55
C THR A 40 7.72 14.42 1.47
N TYR A 41 6.80 13.50 1.18
CA TYR A 41 5.37 13.78 1.02
C TYR A 41 4.52 13.09 2.09
N ASP A 42 5.13 12.39 3.05
CA ASP A 42 4.44 11.59 4.07
C ASP A 42 3.41 10.63 3.44
N GLN A 43 3.88 9.84 2.48
CA GLN A 43 3.04 8.92 1.70
C GLN A 43 3.57 7.49 1.75
N ASP A 44 2.63 6.57 1.77
CA ASP A 44 2.89 5.14 1.61
C ASP A 44 2.71 4.78 0.13
N LEU A 45 3.75 4.20 -0.46
CA LEU A 45 3.78 3.82 -1.87
C LEU A 45 3.80 2.30 -2.00
N PHE A 46 2.95 1.78 -2.87
CA PHE A 46 2.94 0.37 -3.26
C PHE A 46 3.11 0.29 -4.76
N LEU A 47 4.28 -0.12 -5.20
CA LEU A 47 4.67 -0.13 -6.61
C LEU A 47 4.74 -1.57 -7.14
N GLY A 48 4.35 -1.74 -8.40
CA GLY A 48 4.50 -3.02 -9.06
C GLY A 48 3.56 -4.12 -8.53
N ILE A 49 2.35 -3.77 -8.13
CA ILE A 49 1.34 -4.75 -7.76
C ILE A 49 0.69 -5.29 -9.04
N PRO A 50 0.77 -6.61 -9.31
CA PRO A 50 0.12 -7.17 -10.47
C PRO A 50 -1.41 -7.14 -10.32
N TYR A 51 -2.10 -6.72 -11.37
CA TYR A 51 -3.57 -6.67 -11.39
C TYR A 51 -4.22 -7.89 -12.04
N ALA A 52 -3.41 -8.69 -12.77
CA ALA A 52 -3.87 -9.88 -13.48
C ALA A 52 -2.71 -10.84 -13.69
N GLN A 53 -3.02 -12.04 -14.16
CA GLN A 53 -2.00 -12.98 -14.61
C GLN A 53 -1.26 -12.43 -15.84
N PRO A 54 0.06 -12.70 -15.99
CA PRO A 54 0.81 -12.27 -17.17
C PRO A 54 0.20 -12.83 -18.44
N PRO A 55 0.10 -12.05 -19.53
CA PRO A 55 -0.46 -12.50 -20.81
C PRO A 55 0.56 -13.31 -21.62
N VAL A 56 0.97 -14.45 -21.09
CA VAL A 56 1.96 -15.35 -21.71
C VAL A 56 1.32 -16.69 -22.06
N GLY A 57 1.88 -17.36 -23.04
CA GLY A 57 1.36 -18.67 -23.50
C GLY A 57 -0.09 -18.59 -23.95
N ASP A 58 -0.94 -19.40 -23.37
CA ASP A 58 -2.37 -19.49 -23.73
C ASP A 58 -3.17 -18.24 -23.33
N LEU A 59 -2.62 -17.37 -22.49
CA LEU A 59 -3.26 -16.11 -22.06
C LEU A 59 -3.00 -14.93 -22.99
N ARG A 60 -2.20 -15.13 -24.03
CA ARG A 60 -1.93 -14.08 -25.02
C ARG A 60 -3.20 -13.79 -25.83
N PHE A 61 -3.46 -12.50 -26.05
CA PHE A 61 -4.64 -12.02 -26.81
C PHE A 61 -5.99 -12.47 -26.23
N ARG A 62 -6.02 -12.82 -24.95
CA ARG A 62 -7.25 -13.15 -24.22
C ARG A 62 -7.59 -12.08 -23.21
N GLN A 63 -8.79 -12.16 -22.68
CA GLN A 63 -9.18 -11.27 -21.58
C GLN A 63 -8.29 -11.51 -20.36
N PRO A 64 -7.97 -10.45 -19.59
CA PRO A 64 -7.19 -10.59 -18.37
C PRO A 64 -7.81 -11.59 -17.40
N GLN A 65 -7.00 -12.46 -16.85
CA GLN A 65 -7.40 -13.44 -15.86
C GLN A 65 -7.00 -12.97 -14.46
N PRO A 66 -7.84 -13.15 -13.46
CA PRO A 66 -7.51 -12.76 -12.10
C PRO A 66 -6.32 -13.55 -11.57
N LEU A 67 -5.56 -12.92 -10.67
CA LEU A 67 -4.50 -13.60 -9.94
C LEU A 67 -5.10 -14.69 -9.05
N ASN A 68 -4.69 -15.90 -9.27
CA ASN A 68 -5.12 -17.08 -8.50
C ASN A 68 -4.05 -17.60 -7.55
N SER A 69 -2.85 -17.02 -7.58
CA SER A 69 -1.77 -17.40 -6.67
C SER A 69 -1.91 -16.72 -5.32
N THR A 70 -1.67 -17.49 -4.27
CA THR A 70 -1.60 -16.98 -2.90
C THR A 70 -0.21 -17.28 -2.34
N TRP A 71 0.23 -16.48 -1.39
CA TRP A 71 1.52 -16.67 -0.73
C TRP A 71 1.40 -16.41 0.77
N SER A 72 2.27 -17.03 1.53
CA SER A 72 2.48 -16.70 2.94
C SER A 72 3.61 -15.68 3.06
N GLY A 73 3.55 -14.84 4.09
CA GLY A 73 4.52 -13.78 4.28
C GLY A 73 4.24 -12.55 3.42
N SER A 74 5.26 -11.74 3.22
CA SER A 74 5.15 -10.44 2.57
C SER A 74 5.95 -10.40 1.27
N LYS A 75 5.35 -9.86 0.22
CA LYS A 75 6.03 -9.56 -1.05
C LYS A 75 6.39 -8.09 -1.13
N ALA A 76 7.59 -7.78 -1.60
CA ALA A 76 8.01 -6.40 -1.79
C ALA A 76 7.25 -5.73 -2.94
N ALA A 77 6.69 -4.56 -2.67
CA ALA A 77 6.02 -3.69 -3.65
C ALA A 77 6.73 -2.33 -3.67
N THR A 78 8.04 -2.34 -3.94
CA THR A 78 8.93 -1.20 -3.82
C THR A 78 9.51 -0.71 -5.15
N ALA A 79 9.22 -1.40 -6.26
CA ALA A 79 9.72 -1.06 -7.59
C ALA A 79 8.63 -1.24 -8.64
N TYR A 80 8.70 -0.44 -9.68
CA TYR A 80 7.82 -0.58 -10.84
C TYR A 80 8.12 -1.86 -11.62
N TYR A 81 7.09 -2.47 -12.20
CA TYR A 81 7.26 -3.50 -13.19
C TYR A 81 7.66 -2.90 -14.55
N PRO A 82 8.20 -3.74 -15.46
CA PRO A 82 8.47 -3.31 -16.81
C PRO A 82 7.24 -2.69 -17.49
N GLU A 83 7.45 -1.60 -18.17
CA GLU A 83 6.42 -0.90 -18.92
C GLU A 83 6.36 -1.40 -20.36
N CYS A 84 5.22 -1.17 -21.01
CA CYS A 84 5.09 -1.40 -22.44
C CYS A 84 6.01 -0.47 -23.23
N VAL A 85 6.51 -0.94 -24.36
CA VAL A 85 7.29 -0.12 -25.28
C VAL A 85 6.44 1.05 -25.75
N GLY A 86 6.92 2.26 -25.49
CA GLY A 86 6.24 3.50 -25.87
C GLY A 86 7.22 4.54 -26.36
N TYR A 87 6.70 5.56 -27.06
CA TYR A 87 7.47 6.72 -27.45
C TYR A 87 7.42 7.75 -26.32
N GLY A 88 8.51 7.91 -25.62
CA GLY A 88 8.65 8.88 -24.55
C GLY A 88 10.03 8.82 -23.92
N VAL A 89 10.47 9.93 -23.39
CA VAL A 89 11.72 9.99 -22.62
C VAL A 89 11.40 9.37 -21.26
N CYS A 90 12.00 8.22 -20.96
CA CYS A 90 12.06 7.81 -19.56
C CYS A 90 12.93 8.84 -18.83
N PRO A 91 12.41 9.60 -17.88
CA PRO A 91 13.30 10.40 -17.03
C PRO A 91 14.24 9.47 -16.27
N PRO A 92 15.48 9.89 -16.06
CA PRO A 92 16.48 9.11 -15.34
C PRO A 92 16.05 8.82 -13.89
#